data_ff2ae8cf0619dc873699ca6772f00b7f
#
_entry.id   ff2ae8cf0619dc873699ca6772f00b7f
#
_cell.length_a   1.000
_cell.length_b   1.000
_cell.length_c   1.000
_cell.angle_alpha   90.00
_cell.angle_beta   90.00
_cell.angle_gamma   90.00
#
_symmetry.space_group_name_H-M   'P 1'
#
loop_
_entity.id
_entity.type
_entity.pdbx_description
1 polymer ?
#
loop_
_entity_poly.entity_id
_entity_poly.type
_entity_poly.pdbx_seq_one_letter_code
_entity_poly.pdbx_strand_id
1 'polypeptide(L)'
;MSVQCKEIQYGVYGRCLEMSNKLCRLVVTLDKGPHIICYQLHGEPNVMHEDREDATTQKGPDFDNYFYPGAVWHIYGGHRLWLSPESMPETYYPDNFAVPYTVEGNTITLTPKEQEGNHVQLVFRITLEENGTKATIAHTIYNRDTAPKTFAPWGLSVLAPGGVEIVPQADKPTGLL
;
A
#
# COMPACT_ATOMS: atom_id res chain seq x y z
N MET A 1 -1.03 -10.45 25.17
CA MET A 1 -2.19 -9.60 24.83
C MET A 1 -2.37 -9.69 23.34
N SER A 2 -3.60 -9.85 22.88
CA SER A 2 -3.94 -9.91 21.46
C SER A 2 -3.65 -8.58 20.76
N VAL A 3 -3.44 -8.63 19.44
CA VAL A 3 -3.42 -7.44 18.58
C VAL A 3 -4.79 -6.76 18.66
N GLN A 4 -4.78 -5.45 18.82
CA GLN A 4 -5.98 -4.62 18.74
C GLN A 4 -6.10 -4.02 17.37
N CYS A 5 -7.30 -4.05 16.80
CA CYS A 5 -7.63 -3.38 15.54
C CYS A 5 -8.73 -2.36 15.80
N LYS A 6 -8.53 -1.11 15.38
CA LYS A 6 -9.52 -0.04 15.53
C LYS A 6 -9.45 0.95 14.40
N GLU A 7 -10.59 1.49 14.00
CA GLU A 7 -10.64 2.65 13.12
C GLU A 7 -10.18 3.91 13.86
N ILE A 8 -9.38 4.72 13.18
CA ILE A 8 -8.89 6.01 13.68
C ILE A 8 -8.98 7.07 12.58
N GLN A 9 -8.99 8.33 12.98
CA GLN A 9 -8.68 9.45 12.08
C GLN A 9 -7.17 9.69 12.10
N TYR A 10 -6.51 9.69 10.94
CA TYR A 10 -5.05 9.79 10.86
C TYR A 10 -4.64 10.93 9.93
N GLY A 11 -4.59 12.16 10.49
CA GLY A 11 -4.16 13.36 9.77
C GLY A 11 -4.92 13.58 8.46
N VAL A 12 -4.17 13.86 7.40
CA VAL A 12 -4.70 14.12 6.05
C VAL A 12 -5.22 12.86 5.33
N TYR A 13 -4.98 11.68 5.89
CA TYR A 13 -5.38 10.42 5.28
C TYR A 13 -6.83 10.03 5.56
N GLY A 14 -7.52 10.73 6.49
CA GLY A 14 -8.89 10.44 6.85
C GLY A 14 -9.01 9.17 7.70
N ARG A 15 -10.03 8.34 7.42
CA ARG A 15 -10.22 7.06 8.13
C ARG A 15 -9.10 6.10 7.77
N CYS A 16 -8.56 5.50 8.82
CA CYS A 16 -7.52 4.47 8.74
C CYS A 16 -7.84 3.35 9.71
N LEU A 17 -7.25 2.19 9.50
CA LEU A 17 -7.28 1.08 10.44
C LEU A 17 -5.92 0.96 11.12
N GLU A 18 -5.90 1.08 12.44
CA GLU A 18 -4.74 0.82 13.26
C GLU A 18 -4.75 -0.62 13.76
N MET A 19 -3.66 -1.34 13.57
CA MET A 19 -3.32 -2.59 14.25
C MET A 19 -2.22 -2.30 15.25
N SER A 20 -2.38 -2.72 16.50
CA SER A 20 -1.36 -2.49 17.53
C SER A 20 -1.26 -3.64 18.53
N ASN A 21 -0.06 -3.84 19.05
CA ASN A 21 0.26 -4.69 20.19
C ASN A 21 1.04 -3.89 21.24
N LYS A 22 1.71 -4.53 22.20
CA LYS A 22 2.50 -3.84 23.23
C LYS A 22 3.76 -3.14 22.72
N LEU A 23 4.25 -3.52 21.55
CA LEU A 23 5.58 -3.13 21.04
C LEU A 23 5.49 -2.12 19.89
N CYS A 24 4.51 -2.27 19.03
CA CYS A 24 4.40 -1.50 17.79
C CYS A 24 2.96 -1.27 17.34
N ARG A 25 2.82 -0.36 16.41
CA ARG A 25 1.59 -0.13 15.65
C ARG A 25 1.85 -0.07 14.15
N LEU A 26 0.83 -0.43 13.40
CA LEU A 26 0.74 -0.30 11.95
C LEU A 26 -0.57 0.42 11.61
N VAL A 27 -0.53 1.38 10.69
CA VAL A 27 -1.73 2.09 10.23
C VAL A 27 -1.85 1.97 8.73
N VAL A 28 -3.03 1.55 8.28
CA VAL A 28 -3.38 1.43 6.87
C VAL A 28 -4.59 2.29 6.53
N THR A 29 -4.58 2.93 5.37
CA THR A 29 -5.64 3.82 4.92
C THR A 29 -6.90 3.06 4.53
N LEU A 30 -8.08 3.68 4.79
CA LEU A 30 -9.40 3.15 4.44
C LEU A 30 -10.19 4.04 3.50
N ASP A 31 -9.93 5.35 3.47
CA ASP A 31 -10.63 6.26 2.56
C ASP A 31 -9.98 6.34 1.17
N LYS A 32 -8.81 5.76 1.05
CA LYS A 32 -7.99 5.64 -0.17
C LYS A 32 -7.07 4.44 -0.08
N GLY A 33 -6.52 3.96 -1.17
CA GLY A 33 -5.50 2.92 -1.21
C GLY A 33 -6.00 1.49 -1.42
N PRO A 34 -5.47 0.52 -0.66
CA PRO A 34 -4.80 0.61 0.65
C PRO A 34 -3.31 1.00 0.61
N HIS A 35 -2.90 1.84 1.59
CA HIS A 35 -1.49 2.19 1.83
C HIS A 35 -1.15 1.99 3.30
N ILE A 36 -0.04 1.30 3.60
CA ILE A 36 0.48 1.24 4.98
C ILE A 36 1.31 2.49 5.20
N ILE A 37 0.74 3.50 5.86
CA ILE A 37 1.36 4.82 6.04
C ILE A 37 2.09 4.99 7.36
N CYS A 38 1.93 4.04 8.27
CA CYS A 38 2.66 4.03 9.53
C CYS A 38 3.05 2.61 9.90
N TYR A 39 4.31 2.44 10.26
CA TYR A 39 4.83 1.30 10.98
C TYR A 39 5.84 1.82 12.00
N GLN A 40 5.58 1.61 13.27
CA GLN A 40 6.23 2.36 14.34
C GLN A 40 6.35 1.53 15.61
N LEU A 41 7.52 1.50 16.23
CA LEU A 41 7.66 1.07 17.62
C LEU A 41 7.06 2.13 18.55
N HIS A 42 6.45 1.72 19.67
CA HIS A 42 5.91 2.71 20.60
C HIS A 42 7.01 3.59 21.19
N GLY A 43 6.82 4.90 21.07
CA GLY A 43 7.79 5.90 21.51
C GLY A 43 8.85 6.28 20.47
N GLU A 44 8.91 5.57 19.33
CA GLU A 44 9.86 5.86 18.26
C GLU A 44 9.18 6.57 17.08
N PRO A 45 9.92 7.18 16.15
CA PRO A 45 9.38 7.77 14.93
C PRO A 45 8.74 6.72 14.00
N ASN A 46 7.80 7.18 13.17
CA ASN A 46 7.26 6.38 12.06
C ASN A 46 8.39 6.12 11.03
N VAL A 47 8.59 4.85 10.64
CA VAL A 47 9.58 4.51 9.62
C VAL A 47 9.07 4.69 8.19
N MET A 48 7.76 4.83 7.99
CA MET A 48 7.18 5.09 6.70
C MET A 48 7.18 6.60 6.39
N HIS A 49 7.41 6.95 5.14
CA HIS A 49 7.19 8.31 4.66
C HIS A 49 5.68 8.60 4.60
N GLU A 50 5.30 9.79 5.05
CA GLU A 50 3.95 10.33 4.93
C GLU A 50 3.98 11.58 4.05
N ASP A 51 3.35 11.54 2.86
CA ASP A 51 3.19 12.72 2.01
C ASP A 51 1.98 13.55 2.48
N ARG A 52 2.18 14.32 3.54
CA ARG A 52 1.13 15.13 4.18
C ARG A 52 0.76 16.38 3.39
N GLU A 53 1.63 16.82 2.50
CA GLU A 53 1.45 18.04 1.70
C GLU A 53 0.91 17.73 0.30
N ASP A 54 0.72 16.42 -0.01
CA ASP A 54 0.27 15.96 -1.33
C ASP A 54 1.19 16.49 -2.46
N ALA A 55 2.48 16.46 -2.19
CA ALA A 55 3.49 17.11 -3.03
C ALA A 55 3.72 16.40 -4.35
N THR A 56 3.43 15.08 -4.40
CA THR A 56 3.71 14.27 -5.60
C THR A 56 2.44 13.67 -6.16
N THR A 57 2.00 14.22 -7.30
CA THR A 57 0.79 13.78 -8.01
C THR A 57 1.07 13.59 -9.50
N GLN A 58 0.29 12.73 -10.15
CA GLN A 58 0.24 12.58 -11.61
C GLN A 58 -1.21 12.75 -12.09
N LYS A 59 -1.40 13.49 -13.17
CA LYS A 59 -2.70 13.79 -13.77
C LYS A 59 -2.53 14.28 -15.20
N GLY A 60 -3.63 14.45 -15.91
CA GLY A 60 -3.66 15.06 -17.24
C GLY A 60 -4.49 14.24 -18.22
N PRO A 61 -4.49 14.62 -19.52
CA PRO A 61 -5.36 14.00 -20.53
C PRO A 61 -5.21 12.48 -20.64
N ASP A 62 -4.01 11.94 -20.47
CA ASP A 62 -3.78 10.50 -20.54
C ASP A 62 -4.45 9.76 -19.38
N PHE A 63 -4.44 10.36 -18.16
CA PHE A 63 -5.14 9.85 -17.00
C PHE A 63 -6.66 9.93 -17.18
N ASP A 64 -7.16 11.07 -17.66
CA ASP A 64 -8.58 11.30 -17.90
C ASP A 64 -9.16 10.31 -18.92
N ASN A 65 -8.38 10.02 -19.97
CA ASN A 65 -8.79 9.11 -21.04
C ASN A 65 -8.69 7.63 -20.63
N TYR A 66 -7.68 7.29 -19.84
CA TYR A 66 -7.46 5.89 -19.46
C TYR A 66 -8.30 5.45 -18.26
N PHE A 67 -8.46 6.31 -17.26
CA PHE A 67 -9.20 5.99 -16.04
C PHE A 67 -10.58 6.64 -16.00
N TYR A 68 -10.63 7.94 -15.73
CA TYR A 68 -11.86 8.73 -15.68
C TYR A 68 -11.54 10.23 -15.67
N PRO A 69 -12.48 11.12 -16.12
CA PRO A 69 -12.25 12.56 -16.13
C PRO A 69 -11.90 13.12 -14.74
N GLY A 70 -10.80 13.86 -14.66
CA GLY A 70 -10.28 14.42 -13.40
C GLY A 70 -9.49 13.41 -12.55
N ALA A 71 -9.06 12.30 -13.13
CA ALA A 71 -8.24 11.30 -12.43
C ALA A 71 -6.91 11.90 -11.96
N VAL A 72 -6.59 11.73 -10.68
CA VAL A 72 -5.34 12.18 -10.07
C VAL A 72 -4.75 11.04 -9.26
N TRP A 73 -3.55 10.64 -9.61
CA TRP A 73 -2.77 9.73 -8.79
C TRP A 73 -1.95 10.53 -7.75
N HIS A 74 -1.84 9.97 -6.56
CA HIS A 74 -1.09 10.54 -5.45
C HIS A 74 -0.08 9.52 -4.92
N ILE A 75 1.10 9.97 -4.51
CA ILE A 75 2.08 9.07 -3.89
C ILE A 75 1.61 8.58 -2.52
N TYR A 76 0.93 9.41 -1.73
CA TYR A 76 0.52 9.18 -0.34
C TYR A 76 1.64 8.76 0.60
N GLY A 77 2.64 8.06 0.12
CA GLY A 77 3.75 7.49 0.89
C GLY A 77 3.49 6.07 1.38
N GLY A 78 4.33 5.60 2.27
CA GLY A 78 4.24 4.27 2.88
C GLY A 78 4.40 3.12 1.90
N HIS A 79 3.71 2.01 2.18
CA HIS A 79 3.77 0.80 1.37
C HIS A 79 2.53 0.64 0.51
N ARG A 80 2.73 0.31 -0.78
CA ARG A 80 1.70 0.01 -1.77
C ARG A 80 2.07 -1.20 -2.64
N LEU A 81 1.10 -1.72 -3.36
CA LEU A 81 1.28 -2.74 -4.38
C LEU A 81 1.01 -2.14 -5.77
N TRP A 82 1.90 -2.40 -6.69
CA TRP A 82 1.78 -2.09 -8.10
C TRP A 82 1.97 -3.33 -8.97
N LEU A 83 1.77 -3.15 -10.27
CA LEU A 83 2.12 -4.12 -11.31
C LEU A 83 3.42 -3.71 -11.98
N SER A 84 4.28 -4.68 -12.29
CA SER A 84 5.49 -4.48 -13.10
C SER A 84 5.35 -5.22 -14.43
N PRO A 85 5.86 -4.67 -15.55
CA PRO A 85 6.67 -3.46 -15.68
C PRO A 85 5.88 -2.17 -15.46
N GLU A 86 6.59 -1.11 -15.07
CA GLU A 86 6.02 0.23 -14.98
C GLU A 86 5.57 0.73 -16.35
N SER A 87 4.37 1.26 -16.42
CA SER A 87 3.78 1.85 -17.63
C SER A 87 2.88 3.02 -17.24
N MET A 88 2.98 4.12 -17.93
CA MET A 88 2.14 5.29 -17.71
C MET A 88 1.05 5.36 -18.78
N PRO A 89 -0.23 5.56 -18.39
CA PRO A 89 -0.71 5.81 -17.04
C PRO A 89 -1.05 4.54 -16.25
N GLU A 90 -1.01 3.35 -16.84
CA GLU A 90 -1.60 2.10 -16.34
C GLU A 90 -1.17 1.76 -14.91
N THR A 91 0.13 1.90 -14.58
CA THR A 91 0.66 1.60 -13.26
C THR A 91 0.17 2.58 -12.19
N TYR A 92 -0.13 3.83 -12.60
CA TYR A 92 -0.47 4.95 -11.73
C TYR A 92 -1.97 5.06 -11.48
N TYR A 93 -2.63 3.93 -11.18
CA TYR A 93 -4.06 3.92 -10.90
C TYR A 93 -4.42 4.86 -9.75
N PRO A 94 -5.38 5.80 -9.94
CA PRO A 94 -5.85 6.72 -8.91
C PRO A 94 -6.71 5.99 -7.87
N ASP A 95 -6.08 5.41 -6.86
CA ASP A 95 -6.71 4.59 -5.82
C ASP A 95 -7.37 5.42 -4.70
N ASN A 96 -8.09 6.49 -5.08
CA ASN A 96 -8.72 7.47 -4.19
C ASN A 96 -10.12 7.03 -3.71
N PHE A 97 -10.31 5.74 -3.42
CA PHE A 97 -11.61 5.18 -3.08
C PHE A 97 -11.56 4.44 -1.75
N ALA A 98 -12.72 4.42 -1.07
CA ALA A 98 -12.85 3.68 0.18
C ALA A 98 -12.54 2.20 0.02
N VAL A 99 -11.83 1.65 0.98
CA VAL A 99 -11.34 0.27 0.99
C VAL A 99 -12.12 -0.55 2.02
N PRO A 100 -12.98 -1.49 1.58
CA PRO A 100 -13.58 -2.48 2.48
C PRO A 100 -12.53 -3.37 3.14
N TYR A 101 -12.79 -3.75 4.38
CA TYR A 101 -11.88 -4.63 5.13
C TYR A 101 -12.63 -5.62 6.02
N THR A 102 -11.93 -6.68 6.43
CA THR A 102 -12.34 -7.63 7.48
C THR A 102 -11.22 -7.79 8.50
N VAL A 103 -11.59 -8.16 9.74
CA VAL A 103 -10.63 -8.42 10.82
C VAL A 103 -10.85 -9.84 11.34
N GLU A 104 -9.78 -10.62 11.39
CA GLU A 104 -9.77 -12.00 11.88
C GLU A 104 -8.58 -12.18 12.84
N GLY A 105 -8.81 -12.01 14.13
CA GLY A 105 -7.76 -12.07 15.15
C GLY A 105 -6.72 -10.98 14.98
N ASN A 106 -5.47 -11.37 14.70
CA ASN A 106 -4.33 -10.48 14.45
C ASN A 106 -4.10 -10.19 12.96
N THR A 107 -5.08 -10.49 12.10
CA THR A 107 -5.00 -10.36 10.65
C THR A 107 -6.14 -9.48 10.14
N ILE A 108 -5.82 -8.57 9.23
CA ILE A 108 -6.78 -7.78 8.48
C ILE A 108 -6.67 -8.13 6.99
N THR A 109 -7.80 -8.11 6.29
CA THR A 109 -7.83 -8.23 4.83
C THR A 109 -8.51 -6.99 4.26
N LEU A 110 -7.81 -6.29 3.37
CA LEU A 110 -8.29 -5.09 2.69
C LEU A 110 -8.56 -5.44 1.22
N THR A 111 -9.79 -5.19 0.80
CA THR A 111 -10.28 -5.59 -0.52
C THR A 111 -10.75 -4.36 -1.29
N PRO A 112 -9.83 -3.58 -1.91
CA PRO A 112 -10.21 -2.44 -2.71
C PRO A 112 -11.06 -2.86 -3.92
N LYS A 113 -11.72 -1.90 -4.56
CA LYS A 113 -12.43 -2.17 -5.80
C LYS A 113 -11.47 -2.61 -6.91
N GLU A 114 -12.02 -3.21 -7.97
CA GLU A 114 -11.31 -3.42 -9.22
C GLU A 114 -10.79 -2.09 -9.77
N GLN A 115 -9.57 -2.09 -10.28
CA GLN A 115 -9.00 -0.94 -10.98
C GLN A 115 -9.63 -0.82 -12.37
N GLU A 116 -10.36 0.25 -12.60
CA GLU A 116 -10.90 0.60 -13.92
C GLU A 116 -9.76 0.82 -14.92
N GLY A 117 -9.89 0.31 -16.13
CA GLY A 117 -8.84 0.34 -17.16
C GLY A 117 -7.85 -0.83 -17.04
N ASN A 118 -7.35 -1.11 -15.86
CA ASN A 118 -6.41 -2.22 -15.63
C ASN A 118 -7.07 -3.59 -15.49
N HIS A 119 -8.34 -3.63 -15.06
CA HIS A 119 -9.07 -4.85 -14.77
C HIS A 119 -8.34 -5.82 -13.82
N VAL A 120 -7.73 -5.26 -12.78
CA VAL A 120 -7.11 -6.02 -11.69
C VAL A 120 -7.64 -5.58 -10.34
N GLN A 121 -7.57 -6.46 -9.36
CA GLN A 121 -7.91 -6.14 -7.97
C GLN A 121 -6.74 -6.52 -7.07
N LEU A 122 -6.25 -5.56 -6.27
CA LEU A 122 -5.03 -5.69 -5.48
C LEU A 122 -5.36 -5.82 -3.98
N VAL A 123 -5.47 -7.05 -3.50
CA VAL A 123 -5.87 -7.36 -2.13
C VAL A 123 -4.65 -7.44 -1.22
N PHE A 124 -4.74 -6.81 -0.03
CA PHE A 124 -3.75 -6.89 1.03
C PHE A 124 -4.28 -7.74 2.17
N ARG A 125 -3.46 -8.67 2.64
CA ARG A 125 -3.69 -9.38 3.88
C ARG A 125 -2.52 -9.13 4.80
N ILE A 126 -2.76 -8.43 5.92
CA ILE A 126 -1.74 -7.96 6.85
C ILE A 126 -1.93 -8.69 8.17
N THR A 127 -0.87 -9.36 8.65
CA THR A 127 -0.84 -10.04 9.94
C THR A 127 0.23 -9.40 10.81
N LEU A 128 -0.14 -8.93 11.99
CA LEU A 128 0.79 -8.41 13.00
C LEU A 128 1.02 -9.47 14.09
N GLU A 129 2.27 -9.74 14.44
CA GLU A 129 2.58 -10.65 15.54
C GLU A 129 2.05 -10.13 16.89
N GLU A 130 1.51 -11.02 17.73
CA GLU A 130 0.99 -10.64 19.04
C GLU A 130 2.07 -10.19 20.02
N ASN A 131 3.22 -10.84 20.00
CA ASN A 131 4.31 -10.64 20.97
C ASN A 131 5.64 -10.26 20.29
N GLY A 132 5.59 -9.82 19.04
CA GLY A 132 6.73 -9.40 18.25
C GLY A 132 6.44 -8.10 17.52
N THR A 133 7.40 -7.66 16.74
CA THR A 133 7.26 -6.47 15.90
C THR A 133 7.04 -6.82 14.43
N LYS A 134 7.05 -8.10 14.05
CA LYS A 134 6.93 -8.51 12.66
C LYS A 134 5.51 -8.29 12.15
N ALA A 135 5.42 -7.57 11.04
CA ALA A 135 4.22 -7.49 10.21
C ALA A 135 4.46 -8.29 8.91
N THR A 136 3.56 -9.20 8.59
CA THR A 136 3.59 -9.96 7.34
C THR A 136 2.50 -9.42 6.42
N ILE A 137 2.89 -9.04 5.20
CA ILE A 137 1.96 -8.54 4.19
C ILE A 137 1.93 -9.55 3.05
N ALA A 138 0.78 -10.19 2.87
CA ALA A 138 0.52 -11.05 1.71
C ALA A 138 -0.29 -10.25 0.68
N HIS A 139 0.24 -10.16 -0.52
CA HIS A 139 -0.40 -9.51 -1.65
C HIS A 139 -1.07 -10.54 -2.54
N THR A 140 -2.30 -10.28 -2.95
CA THR A 140 -3.00 -11.08 -3.95
C THR A 140 -3.46 -10.17 -5.09
N ILE A 141 -3.14 -10.54 -6.31
CA ILE A 141 -3.56 -9.84 -7.51
C ILE A 141 -4.54 -10.73 -8.25
N TYR A 142 -5.77 -10.26 -8.38
CA TYR A 142 -6.79 -10.93 -9.20
C TYR A 142 -6.82 -10.28 -10.58
N ASN A 143 -6.64 -11.10 -11.62
CA ASN A 143 -7.01 -10.69 -12.97
C ASN A 143 -8.54 -10.74 -13.08
N ARG A 144 -9.17 -9.60 -13.29
CA ARG A 144 -10.61 -9.44 -13.47
C ARG A 144 -11.00 -9.32 -14.94
N ASP A 145 -10.02 -9.26 -15.84
CA ASP A 145 -10.21 -9.28 -17.28
C ASP A 145 -10.59 -10.68 -17.78
N THR A 146 -11.20 -10.74 -18.94
CA THR A 146 -11.44 -12.00 -19.67
C THR A 146 -10.20 -12.53 -20.38
N ALA A 147 -9.22 -11.64 -20.66
CA ALA A 147 -7.96 -11.99 -21.30
C ALA A 147 -6.86 -12.30 -20.26
N PRO A 148 -5.93 -13.22 -20.56
CA PRO A 148 -4.72 -13.42 -19.75
C PRO A 148 -3.87 -12.16 -19.68
N LYS A 149 -3.27 -11.89 -18.50
CA LYS A 149 -2.34 -10.79 -18.28
C LYS A 149 -1.00 -11.32 -17.80
N THR A 150 0.09 -10.69 -18.26
CA THR A 150 1.46 -10.98 -17.81
C THR A 150 1.99 -9.79 -17.04
N PHE A 151 2.31 -9.98 -15.78
CA PHE A 151 2.89 -8.94 -14.91
C PHE A 151 3.65 -9.61 -13.76
N ALA A 152 4.46 -8.83 -13.06
CA ALA A 152 5.00 -9.21 -11.75
C ALA A 152 4.40 -8.33 -10.65
N PRO A 153 4.16 -8.86 -9.43
CA PRO A 153 3.80 -8.05 -8.29
C PRO A 153 4.97 -7.14 -7.91
N TRP A 154 4.69 -5.87 -7.69
CA TRP A 154 5.69 -4.86 -7.33
C TRP A 154 5.28 -4.14 -6.04
N GLY A 155 5.75 -4.67 -4.90
CA GLY A 155 5.57 -4.04 -3.59
C GLY A 155 6.56 -2.90 -3.43
N LEU A 156 6.07 -1.69 -3.26
CA LEU A 156 6.86 -0.48 -3.09
C LEU A 156 6.70 0.06 -1.66
N SER A 157 7.81 0.47 -1.05
CA SER A 157 7.80 1.14 0.26
C SER A 157 8.59 2.43 0.18
N VAL A 158 7.95 3.53 0.54
CA VAL A 158 8.61 4.83 0.71
C VAL A 158 8.85 5.03 2.18
N LEU A 159 10.12 5.14 2.57
CA LEU A 159 10.54 5.26 3.96
C LEU A 159 10.83 6.72 4.33
N ALA A 160 10.68 7.03 5.61
CA ALA A 160 11.08 8.33 6.15
C ALA A 160 12.60 8.53 6.01
N PRO A 161 13.06 9.77 5.78
CA PRO A 161 14.50 10.04 5.63
C PRO A 161 15.27 9.82 6.93
N GLY A 162 16.59 9.62 6.81
CA GLY A 162 17.52 9.54 7.95
C GLY A 162 17.85 8.14 8.43
N GLY A 163 17.30 7.09 7.76
CA GLY A 163 17.66 5.70 8.02
C GLY A 163 18.85 5.21 7.20
N VAL A 164 19.20 3.93 7.41
CA VAL A 164 20.18 3.19 6.59
C VAL A 164 19.47 2.00 5.97
N GLU A 165 19.55 1.87 4.67
CA GLU A 165 19.06 0.70 3.94
C GLU A 165 20.20 -0.28 3.70
N ILE A 166 19.98 -1.56 4.03
CA ILE A 166 20.94 -2.65 3.78
C ILE A 166 20.28 -3.61 2.80
N VAL A 167 20.80 -3.62 1.56
CA VAL A 167 20.31 -4.49 0.50
C VAL A 167 21.34 -5.61 0.26
N PRO A 168 21.04 -6.85 0.65
CA PRO A 168 21.90 -8.00 0.30
C PRO A 168 22.00 -8.13 -1.23
N GLN A 169 23.20 -8.27 -1.72
CA GLN A 169 23.41 -8.52 -3.14
C GLN A 169 23.07 -9.96 -3.49
N ALA A 170 22.64 -10.21 -4.73
CA ALA A 170 22.44 -11.56 -5.21
C ALA A 170 23.77 -12.32 -5.28
N ASP A 171 23.75 -13.58 -4.87
CA ASP A 171 24.95 -14.46 -4.91
C ASP A 171 25.42 -14.77 -6.35
N LYS A 172 24.56 -14.53 -7.32
CA LYS A 172 24.84 -14.76 -8.75
C LYS A 172 24.47 -13.53 -9.56
N PRO A 173 25.26 -13.16 -10.59
CA PRO A 173 24.89 -12.12 -11.53
C PRO A 173 23.54 -12.44 -12.17
N THR A 174 22.61 -11.50 -12.12
CA THR A 174 21.27 -11.64 -12.76
C THR A 174 21.31 -11.29 -14.25
N GLY A 175 22.38 -10.66 -14.74
CA GLY A 175 22.53 -10.18 -16.11
C GLY A 175 21.64 -8.96 -16.44
N LEU A 176 21.03 -8.34 -15.43
CA LEU A 176 20.08 -7.23 -15.61
C LEU A 176 20.67 -5.85 -15.31
N LEU A 177 21.97 -5.76 -15.04
CA LEU A 177 22.74 -4.49 -14.92
C LEU A 177 24.09 -4.65 -15.61
#